data_e737986b878f6cbe6734a8de1721489f
#
_entry.id   e737986b878f6cbe6734a8de1721489f
#
_cell.length_a   1.000
_cell.length_b   1.000
_cell.length_c   1.000
_cell.angle_alpha   90.00
_cell.angle_beta   90.00
_cell.angle_gamma   90.00
#
_symmetry.space_group_name_H-M   'P 1'
#
loop_
_entity.id
_entity.type
_entity.pdbx_description
1 polymer ?
#
loop_
_entity_poly.entity_id
_entity_poly.type
_entity_poly.pdbx_seq_one_letter_code
_entity_poly.pdbx_strand_id
1 'polypeptide(L)'
;MTPGFTRLFLPSTPFFSGSSFWRAKTRHRMGCLALGLIGFIATASLAHANPDALWKIVHDQCVVATAPCVRVNSGEHYALLKDQRGVAQHLLIPTDKITGIESPALLDAKTPNFFADAWNERAAVNAKLPHPLSRDALSLAVNAQDARSQNQLHIHVDCLSPDAHALLTKMANDIGTEWAPLPAEVAGHQFIAMKVEGDTLAGYNPFLVLAKTLKDPSTEMASHNLVVVGASFASGPGFIILTDVAPAAIVGFSGGEDVQDHSCQIDPA
;
A
#
# COMPACT_ATOMS: atom_id res chain seq x y z
N MET A 1 37.25 46.90 20.78
CA MET A 1 38.34 46.96 19.80
C MET A 1 37.80 46.36 18.52
N THR A 2 37.31 47.19 17.63
CA THR A 2 37.13 47.02 16.19
C THR A 2 38.43 47.58 15.54
N PRO A 3 38.73 47.44 14.23
CA PRO A 3 37.92 46.97 13.08
C PRO A 3 38.74 46.13 12.07
N GLY A 4 38.09 45.76 10.93
CA GLY A 4 38.84 45.29 9.77
C GLY A 4 37.91 44.94 8.56
N PHE A 5 37.49 46.00 7.86
CA PHE A 5 36.97 45.97 6.47
C PHE A 5 38.08 45.58 5.49
N THR A 6 37.79 44.74 4.51
CA THR A 6 38.47 44.80 3.21
C THR A 6 37.50 44.42 2.09
N ARG A 7 37.22 45.40 1.26
CA ARG A 7 36.67 45.32 -0.10
C ARG A 7 37.80 45.02 -1.08
N LEU A 8 37.42 44.56 -2.25
CA LEU A 8 37.96 44.79 -3.60
C LEU A 8 37.94 43.45 -4.40
N PHE A 9 37.69 43.31 -5.69
CA PHE A 9 37.51 44.14 -6.88
C PHE A 9 36.88 43.25 -7.96
N LEU A 10 36.01 43.82 -8.77
CA LEU A 10 35.69 43.35 -10.14
C LEU A 10 36.77 43.84 -11.12
N PRO A 11 36.96 43.21 -12.27
CA PRO A 11 37.01 43.99 -13.50
C PRO A 11 36.14 43.45 -14.65
N SER A 12 35.48 44.32 -15.21
CA SER A 12 35.06 44.81 -16.53
C SER A 12 35.59 44.11 -17.78
N THR A 13 34.63 44.01 -18.72
CA THR A 13 34.66 43.66 -20.16
C THR A 13 35.76 44.35 -20.99
N PRO A 14 36.02 43.85 -22.24
CA PRO A 14 35.69 44.73 -23.34
C PRO A 14 34.96 44.12 -24.54
N PHE A 15 34.17 44.98 -25.16
CA PHE A 15 33.63 44.99 -26.51
C PHE A 15 34.70 44.79 -27.57
N PHE A 16 34.36 44.07 -28.64
CA PHE A 16 34.94 44.32 -29.98
C PHE A 16 33.87 44.23 -31.06
N SER A 17 33.82 45.35 -31.78
CA SER A 17 33.05 45.67 -32.99
C SER A 17 33.86 45.29 -34.24
N GLY A 18 33.18 44.98 -35.34
CA GLY A 18 33.79 44.97 -36.65
C GLY A 18 33.02 44.09 -37.65
N SER A 19 32.03 44.54 -38.31
CA SER A 19 31.77 44.94 -39.71
C SER A 19 32.38 44.06 -40.79
N SER A 20 31.60 43.60 -41.68
CA SER A 20 31.20 43.97 -43.01
C SER A 20 31.19 42.82 -44.07
N PHE A 21 30.10 42.83 -44.83
CA PHE A 21 29.95 42.52 -46.28
C PHE A 21 30.38 41.16 -46.82
N TRP A 22 29.43 40.43 -47.36
CA TRP A 22 29.32 40.13 -48.81
C TRP A 22 27.95 39.61 -49.20
N ARG A 23 27.36 40.24 -50.23
CA ARG A 23 26.13 39.80 -50.93
C ARG A 23 26.49 38.69 -51.94
N ALA A 24 25.75 37.62 -51.91
CA ALA A 24 25.57 36.79 -53.11
C ALA A 24 24.10 36.40 -53.24
N LYS A 25 23.46 36.95 -54.26
CA LYS A 25 22.16 36.53 -54.76
C LYS A 25 22.37 35.23 -55.53
N THR A 26 21.69 34.15 -55.13
CA THR A 26 21.40 33.05 -56.00
C THR A 26 19.93 32.65 -55.88
N ARG A 27 19.20 32.92 -56.94
CA ARG A 27 17.84 32.45 -57.16
C ARG A 27 17.90 30.94 -57.44
N HIS A 28 17.30 30.11 -56.59
CA HIS A 28 16.88 28.78 -57.00
C HIS A 28 15.45 28.53 -56.60
N ARG A 29 14.78 27.98 -57.55
CA ARG A 29 13.36 27.67 -57.72
C ARG A 29 12.74 26.94 -56.53
N MET A 30 11.54 27.41 -56.19
CA MET A 30 10.57 26.71 -55.34
C MET A 30 10.26 25.33 -55.94
N GLY A 31 10.61 24.29 -55.19
CA GLY A 31 10.02 22.98 -55.31
C GLY A 31 9.30 22.71 -53.99
N CYS A 32 7.98 22.85 -54.00
CA CYS A 32 7.13 22.42 -52.89
C CYS A 32 7.13 20.89 -52.83
N LEU A 33 7.91 20.33 -51.90
CA LEU A 33 7.72 18.97 -51.43
C LEU A 33 7.01 19.05 -50.10
N ALA A 34 5.67 18.91 -50.13
CA ALA A 34 4.88 18.69 -48.97
C ALA A 34 5.14 17.26 -48.44
N LEU A 35 6.08 17.12 -47.52
CA LEU A 35 6.20 15.91 -46.73
C LEU A 35 5.09 15.93 -45.66
N GLY A 36 4.01 15.17 -45.97
CA GLY A 36 2.97 14.86 -44.98
C GLY A 36 3.57 14.04 -43.85
N LEU A 37 3.82 14.65 -42.71
CA LEU A 37 4.02 13.94 -41.44
C LEU A 37 2.67 13.33 -41.03
N ILE A 38 2.45 12.07 -41.42
CA ILE A 38 1.39 11.26 -40.81
C ILE A 38 1.90 10.93 -39.39
N GLY A 39 1.46 11.76 -38.43
CA GLY A 39 1.67 11.46 -37.04
C GLY A 39 0.91 10.18 -36.65
N PHE A 40 1.64 9.09 -36.48
CA PHE A 40 1.12 7.89 -35.87
C PHE A 40 0.88 8.22 -34.38
N ILE A 41 -0.35 8.63 -34.05
CA ILE A 41 -0.79 8.67 -32.64
C ILE A 41 -0.95 7.21 -32.23
N ALA A 42 0.10 6.65 -31.64
CA ALA A 42 0.01 5.41 -30.92
C ALA A 42 -0.93 5.65 -29.72
N THR A 43 -2.19 5.30 -29.87
CA THR A 43 -3.11 5.18 -28.75
C THR A 43 -2.61 4.02 -27.91
N ALA A 44 -1.81 4.31 -26.88
CA ALA A 44 -1.51 3.36 -25.83
C ALA A 44 -2.87 3.01 -25.19
N SER A 45 -3.43 1.87 -25.56
CA SER A 45 -4.53 1.27 -24.83
C SER A 45 -4.01 1.01 -23.42
N LEU A 46 -4.46 1.80 -22.44
CA LEU A 46 -4.31 1.45 -21.03
C LEU A 46 -5.08 0.14 -20.85
N ALA A 47 -4.35 -0.97 -20.90
CA ALA A 47 -4.91 -2.25 -20.56
C ALA A 47 -5.35 -2.16 -19.11
N HIS A 48 -6.64 -1.99 -18.86
CA HIS A 48 -7.20 -2.08 -17.53
C HIS A 48 -6.91 -3.49 -17.03
N ALA A 49 -6.21 -3.61 -15.91
CA ALA A 49 -5.99 -4.89 -15.26
C ALA A 49 -7.37 -5.55 -15.04
N ASN A 50 -7.47 -6.85 -15.32
CA ASN A 50 -8.70 -7.58 -15.09
C ASN A 50 -9.01 -7.58 -13.58
N PRO A 51 -10.08 -6.95 -13.10
CA PRO A 51 -10.37 -6.87 -11.67
C PRO A 51 -10.74 -8.22 -11.03
N ASP A 52 -11.04 -9.23 -11.83
CA ASP A 52 -11.31 -10.60 -11.38
C ASP A 52 -10.09 -11.54 -11.55
N ALA A 53 -8.90 -11.01 -11.84
CA ALA A 53 -7.73 -11.86 -12.07
C ALA A 53 -7.37 -12.68 -10.83
N LEU A 54 -7.41 -12.05 -9.65
CA LEU A 54 -7.10 -12.71 -8.40
C LEU A 54 -8.14 -13.81 -8.05
N TRP A 55 -9.42 -13.52 -8.26
CA TRP A 55 -10.48 -14.51 -8.12
C TRP A 55 -10.23 -15.73 -9.00
N LYS A 56 -9.90 -15.54 -10.28
CA LYS A 56 -9.62 -16.64 -11.21
C LYS A 56 -8.42 -17.48 -10.79
N ILE A 57 -7.35 -16.85 -10.29
CA ILE A 57 -6.19 -17.59 -9.77
C ILE A 57 -6.62 -18.50 -8.62
N VAL A 58 -7.36 -17.98 -7.66
CA VAL A 58 -7.78 -18.77 -6.50
C VAL A 58 -8.77 -19.85 -6.89
N HIS A 59 -9.86 -19.49 -7.59
CA HIS A 59 -10.95 -20.41 -7.90
C HIS A 59 -10.56 -21.46 -8.95
N ASP A 60 -9.92 -21.03 -10.06
CA ASP A 60 -9.68 -21.91 -11.20
C ASP A 60 -8.39 -22.74 -11.04
N GLN A 61 -7.46 -22.31 -10.18
CA GLN A 61 -6.14 -22.94 -10.05
C GLN A 61 -5.86 -23.40 -8.63
N CYS A 62 -5.83 -22.50 -7.64
CA CYS A 62 -5.38 -22.84 -6.29
C CYS A 62 -6.29 -23.87 -5.61
N VAL A 63 -7.60 -23.71 -5.70
CA VAL A 63 -8.57 -24.66 -5.10
C VAL A 63 -8.50 -26.03 -5.78
N VAL A 64 -8.15 -26.07 -7.07
CA VAL A 64 -8.07 -27.31 -7.86
C VAL A 64 -6.76 -28.08 -7.63
N ALA A 65 -5.61 -27.36 -7.58
CA ALA A 65 -4.29 -27.99 -7.61
C ALA A 65 -3.27 -27.37 -6.64
N THR A 66 -3.68 -26.49 -5.73
CA THR A 66 -2.86 -25.67 -4.82
C THR A 66 -2.01 -24.63 -5.57
N ALA A 67 -1.20 -25.04 -6.54
CA ALA A 67 -0.40 -24.07 -7.32
C ALA A 67 -1.30 -23.14 -8.16
N PRO A 68 -0.95 -21.84 -8.28
CA PRO A 68 0.28 -21.16 -7.83
C PRO A 68 0.29 -20.74 -6.36
N CYS A 69 -0.74 -21.02 -5.58
CA CYS A 69 -0.79 -20.68 -4.16
C CYS A 69 0.25 -21.49 -3.36
N VAL A 70 0.73 -20.90 -2.28
CA VAL A 70 1.62 -21.56 -1.31
C VAL A 70 0.85 -22.60 -0.50
N ARG A 71 -0.41 -22.27 -0.20
CA ARG A 71 -1.32 -23.10 0.60
C ARG A 71 -2.77 -22.84 0.22
N VAL A 72 -3.60 -23.85 0.37
CA VAL A 72 -5.06 -23.74 0.40
C VAL A 72 -5.56 -24.42 1.67
N ASN A 73 -6.32 -23.71 2.49
CA ASN A 73 -6.97 -24.21 3.69
C ASN A 73 -8.48 -24.31 3.43
N SER A 74 -8.95 -25.50 3.05
CA SER A 74 -10.36 -25.71 2.75
C SER A 74 -11.26 -25.67 4.00
N GLY A 75 -10.70 -25.89 5.20
CA GLY A 75 -11.44 -25.84 6.46
C GLY A 75 -11.76 -24.40 6.90
N GLU A 76 -10.84 -23.47 6.62
CA GLU A 76 -10.97 -22.05 6.96
C GLU A 76 -11.25 -21.19 5.72
N HIS A 77 -11.51 -21.81 4.57
CA HIS A 77 -11.96 -21.17 3.33
C HIS A 77 -11.02 -20.08 2.80
N TYR A 78 -9.69 -20.29 2.86
CA TYR A 78 -8.73 -19.35 2.28
C TYR A 78 -7.62 -20.03 1.47
N ALA A 79 -7.00 -19.24 0.61
CA ALA A 79 -5.74 -19.55 -0.06
C ALA A 79 -4.69 -18.52 0.32
N LEU A 80 -3.41 -18.94 0.44
CA LEU A 80 -2.26 -18.09 0.64
C LEU A 80 -1.45 -18.04 -0.65
N LEU A 81 -1.35 -16.86 -1.24
CA LEU A 81 -0.61 -16.61 -2.48
C LEU A 81 0.60 -15.74 -2.22
N LYS A 82 1.80 -16.14 -2.71
CA LYS A 82 2.94 -15.21 -2.77
C LYS A 82 2.66 -14.16 -3.84
N ASP A 83 2.59 -12.89 -3.45
CA ASP A 83 2.40 -11.80 -4.39
C ASP A 83 3.60 -11.70 -5.35
N GLN A 84 3.34 -11.24 -6.56
CA GLN A 84 4.39 -10.93 -7.54
C GLN A 84 5.20 -9.71 -7.12
N ARG A 85 4.60 -8.80 -6.36
CA ARG A 85 5.26 -7.64 -5.77
C ARG A 85 6.01 -8.02 -4.50
N GLY A 86 7.07 -7.26 -4.24
CA GLY A 86 7.83 -7.38 -3.01
C GLY A 86 8.59 -8.69 -2.83
N VAL A 87 9.51 -8.68 -1.90
CA VAL A 87 10.38 -9.83 -1.62
C VAL A 87 9.66 -10.90 -0.81
N ALA A 88 8.78 -10.49 0.11
CA ALA A 88 8.17 -11.38 1.09
C ALA A 88 6.64 -11.31 1.17
N GLN A 89 5.99 -10.33 0.54
CA GLN A 89 4.55 -10.12 0.59
C GLN A 89 3.76 -11.36 0.20
N HIS A 90 2.78 -11.70 1.01
CA HIS A 90 1.78 -12.73 0.72
C HIS A 90 0.37 -12.12 0.77
N LEU A 91 -0.54 -12.73 0.03
CA LEU A 91 -1.97 -12.40 0.04
C LEU A 91 -2.73 -13.57 0.66
N LEU A 92 -3.47 -13.32 1.73
CA LEU A 92 -4.50 -14.24 2.18
C LEU A 92 -5.80 -13.86 1.49
N ILE A 93 -6.39 -14.83 0.79
CA ILE A 93 -7.52 -14.63 -0.12
C ILE A 93 -8.60 -15.64 0.19
N PRO A 94 -9.84 -15.26 0.51
CA PRO A 94 -10.94 -16.19 0.65
C PRO A 94 -11.15 -17.06 -0.61
N THR A 95 -11.46 -18.33 -0.43
CA THR A 95 -11.83 -19.22 -1.54
C THR A 95 -13.27 -19.03 -2.01
N ASP A 96 -14.09 -18.36 -1.21
CA ASP A 96 -15.41 -17.87 -1.60
C ASP A 96 -15.29 -16.50 -2.28
N LYS A 97 -16.22 -16.16 -3.17
CA LYS A 97 -16.21 -14.87 -3.86
C LYS A 97 -16.68 -13.76 -2.90
N ILE A 98 -15.73 -13.06 -2.32
CA ILE A 98 -15.92 -11.88 -1.47
C ILE A 98 -15.23 -10.72 -2.16
N THR A 99 -15.97 -9.68 -2.57
CA THR A 99 -15.42 -8.62 -3.44
C THR A 99 -14.36 -7.77 -2.75
N GLY A 100 -14.55 -7.42 -1.49
CA GLY A 100 -13.64 -6.58 -0.72
C GLY A 100 -14.22 -6.25 0.64
N ILE A 101 -13.68 -5.23 1.29
CA ILE A 101 -14.07 -4.79 2.62
C ILE A 101 -15.57 -4.42 2.73
N GLU A 102 -16.17 -3.99 1.62
CA GLU A 102 -17.60 -3.65 1.52
C GLU A 102 -18.54 -4.84 1.47
N SER A 103 -18.01 -6.07 1.37
CA SER A 103 -18.85 -7.25 1.22
C SER A 103 -19.70 -7.49 2.47
N PRO A 104 -21.02 -7.62 2.35
CA PRO A 104 -21.88 -7.93 3.49
C PRO A 104 -21.57 -9.26 4.16
N ALA A 105 -20.90 -10.18 3.46
CA ALA A 105 -20.44 -11.43 4.04
C ALA A 105 -19.50 -11.20 5.24
N LEU A 106 -18.71 -10.11 5.24
CA LEU A 106 -17.79 -9.80 6.34
C LEU A 106 -18.49 -9.30 7.61
N LEU A 107 -19.78 -8.97 7.50
CA LEU A 107 -20.63 -8.57 8.64
C LEU A 107 -21.33 -9.76 9.30
N ASP A 108 -21.28 -10.94 8.69
CA ASP A 108 -21.80 -12.17 9.28
C ASP A 108 -20.76 -12.80 10.23
N ALA A 109 -21.14 -12.96 11.50
CA ALA A 109 -20.28 -13.57 12.52
C ALA A 109 -19.91 -15.04 12.23
N LYS A 110 -20.56 -15.70 11.26
CA LYS A 110 -20.21 -17.04 10.80
C LYS A 110 -19.11 -17.06 9.74
N THR A 111 -18.81 -15.91 9.13
CA THR A 111 -17.70 -15.80 8.20
C THR A 111 -16.38 -15.98 8.95
N PRO A 112 -15.43 -16.77 8.42
CA PRO A 112 -14.13 -16.94 9.05
C PRO A 112 -13.44 -15.61 9.36
N ASN A 113 -12.66 -15.59 10.42
CA ASN A 113 -11.86 -14.43 10.78
C ASN A 113 -10.58 -14.40 9.94
N PHE A 114 -10.67 -13.94 8.71
CA PHE A 114 -9.55 -13.92 7.76
C PHE A 114 -8.34 -13.09 8.25
N PHE A 115 -8.53 -12.11 9.16
CA PHE A 115 -7.39 -11.43 9.78
C PHE A 115 -6.65 -12.34 10.78
N ALA A 116 -7.36 -13.18 11.53
CA ALA A 116 -6.73 -14.16 12.40
C ALA A 116 -5.96 -15.22 11.58
N ASP A 117 -6.54 -15.67 10.47
CA ASP A 117 -5.90 -16.60 9.56
C ASP A 117 -4.65 -15.97 8.91
N ALA A 118 -4.74 -14.71 8.46
CA ALA A 118 -3.61 -13.97 7.89
C ALA A 118 -2.47 -13.80 8.90
N TRP A 119 -2.80 -13.54 10.16
CA TRP A 119 -1.80 -13.46 11.22
C TRP A 119 -1.12 -14.81 11.48
N ASN A 120 -1.87 -15.90 11.42
CA ASN A 120 -1.32 -17.25 11.58
C ASN A 120 -0.38 -17.61 10.42
N GLU A 121 -0.63 -17.11 9.21
CA GLU A 121 0.19 -17.35 8.02
C GLU A 121 1.43 -16.42 7.90
N ARG A 122 1.64 -15.48 8.80
CA ARG A 122 2.79 -14.54 8.78
C ARG A 122 4.17 -15.22 8.71
N ALA A 123 4.26 -16.47 9.15
CA ALA A 123 5.49 -17.26 9.03
C ALA A 123 5.94 -17.42 7.56
N ALA A 124 5.02 -17.33 6.59
CA ALA A 124 5.35 -17.37 5.17
C ALA A 124 6.17 -16.15 4.72
N VAL A 125 5.93 -14.96 5.32
CA VAL A 125 6.75 -13.76 5.11
C VAL A 125 8.16 -14.01 5.64
N ASN A 126 8.29 -14.43 6.90
CA ASN A 126 9.57 -14.71 7.53
C ASN A 126 10.38 -15.79 6.78
N ALA A 127 9.72 -16.75 6.16
CA ALA A 127 10.39 -17.80 5.36
C ALA A 127 11.05 -17.25 4.07
N LYS A 128 10.75 -16.03 3.67
CA LYS A 128 11.36 -15.34 2.51
C LYS A 128 12.49 -14.40 2.89
N LEU A 129 12.72 -14.19 4.17
CA LEU A 129 13.70 -13.24 4.69
C LEU A 129 14.93 -13.97 5.24
N PRO A 130 16.11 -13.33 5.21
CA PRO A 130 17.33 -13.92 5.79
C PRO A 130 17.24 -14.11 7.31
N HIS A 131 16.44 -13.27 7.98
CA HIS A 131 16.17 -13.33 9.41
C HIS A 131 14.68 -13.11 9.66
N PRO A 132 14.06 -13.85 10.61
CA PRO A 132 12.68 -13.63 10.96
C PRO A 132 12.51 -12.27 11.64
N LEU A 133 11.44 -11.57 11.29
CA LEU A 133 11.07 -10.31 11.93
C LEU A 133 10.31 -10.54 13.22
N SER A 134 10.43 -9.58 14.14
CA SER A 134 9.59 -9.49 15.32
C SER A 134 8.12 -9.25 14.94
N ARG A 135 7.21 -9.50 15.88
CA ARG A 135 5.77 -9.35 15.61
C ARG A 135 5.35 -7.93 15.22
N ASP A 136 6.00 -6.93 15.78
CA ASP A 136 5.74 -5.50 15.59
C ASP A 136 6.30 -4.95 14.27
N ALA A 137 7.11 -5.74 13.59
CA ALA A 137 7.61 -5.45 12.25
C ALA A 137 6.73 -6.04 11.12
N LEU A 138 5.59 -6.65 11.46
CA LEU A 138 4.66 -7.29 10.54
C LEU A 138 3.29 -6.64 10.57
N SER A 139 2.66 -6.54 9.41
CA SER A 139 1.33 -5.94 9.25
C SER A 139 0.44 -6.71 8.30
N LEU A 140 -0.85 -6.53 8.49
CA LEU A 140 -1.94 -7.03 7.67
C LEU A 140 -2.73 -5.83 7.16
N ALA A 141 -2.97 -5.72 5.87
CA ALA A 141 -3.67 -4.57 5.31
C ALA A 141 -4.76 -4.99 4.33
N VAL A 142 -5.88 -4.29 4.37
CA VAL A 142 -6.97 -4.35 3.40
C VAL A 142 -7.24 -2.95 2.91
N ASN A 143 -7.26 -2.79 1.59
CA ASN A 143 -7.52 -1.51 0.94
C ASN A 143 -9.02 -1.24 0.81
N ALA A 144 -9.39 0.03 0.88
CA ALA A 144 -10.71 0.52 0.54
C ALA A 144 -11.11 0.13 -0.90
N GLN A 145 -12.39 0.18 -1.22
CA GLN A 145 -12.92 -0.19 -2.52
C GLN A 145 -12.24 0.55 -3.68
N ASP A 146 -12.06 1.86 -3.54
CA ASP A 146 -11.45 2.69 -4.59
C ASP A 146 -9.92 2.67 -4.59
N ALA A 147 -9.31 2.07 -3.55
CA ALA A 147 -7.86 1.93 -3.41
C ALA A 147 -7.32 0.55 -3.84
N ARG A 148 -8.14 -0.34 -4.38
CA ARG A 148 -7.73 -1.67 -4.84
C ARG A 148 -7.90 -1.87 -6.33
N SER A 149 -7.11 -2.77 -6.91
CA SER A 149 -7.19 -3.15 -8.33
C SER A 149 -7.97 -4.45 -8.59
N GLN A 150 -8.26 -5.22 -7.55
CA GLN A 150 -8.88 -6.55 -7.64
C GLN A 150 -10.20 -6.62 -6.88
N ASN A 151 -11.23 -7.20 -7.49
CA ASN A 151 -12.55 -7.43 -6.89
C ASN A 151 -12.65 -8.81 -6.25
N GLN A 152 -11.63 -9.18 -5.52
CA GLN A 152 -11.60 -10.30 -4.60
C GLN A 152 -10.89 -9.84 -3.33
N LEU A 153 -11.52 -10.04 -2.17
CA LEU A 153 -10.90 -9.71 -0.88
C LEU A 153 -9.52 -10.36 -0.78
N HIS A 154 -8.55 -9.57 -0.44
CA HIS A 154 -7.21 -10.02 -0.16
C HIS A 154 -6.63 -9.20 0.99
N ILE A 155 -6.00 -9.89 1.90
CA ILE A 155 -5.27 -9.29 3.02
C ILE A 155 -3.80 -9.38 2.68
N HIS A 156 -3.16 -8.20 2.54
CA HIS A 156 -1.73 -8.09 2.36
C HIS A 156 -1.03 -8.44 3.67
N VAL A 157 -0.21 -9.48 3.67
CA VAL A 157 0.62 -9.91 4.80
C VAL A 157 2.05 -9.56 4.45
N ASP A 158 2.61 -8.53 5.08
CA ASP A 158 3.93 -8.03 4.70
C ASP A 158 4.66 -7.35 5.86
N CYS A 159 5.88 -6.93 5.57
CA CYS A 159 6.71 -6.13 6.45
C CYS A 159 6.10 -4.75 6.66
N LEU A 160 6.12 -4.27 7.89
CA LEU A 160 5.82 -2.86 8.18
C LEU A 160 6.97 -1.99 7.69
N SER A 161 6.68 -0.79 7.19
CA SER A 161 7.75 0.14 6.80
C SER A 161 8.53 0.61 8.04
N PRO A 162 9.85 0.90 7.91
CA PRO A 162 10.66 1.34 9.04
C PRO A 162 10.10 2.57 9.76
N ASP A 163 9.59 3.55 9.00
CA ASP A 163 9.03 4.77 9.58
C ASP A 163 7.71 4.51 10.32
N ALA A 164 6.82 3.68 9.75
CA ALA A 164 5.59 3.28 10.42
C ALA A 164 5.88 2.46 11.68
N HIS A 165 6.84 1.54 11.63
CA HIS A 165 7.29 0.76 12.78
C HIS A 165 7.79 1.65 13.91
N ALA A 166 8.74 2.56 13.61
CA ALA A 166 9.31 3.46 14.62
C ALA A 166 8.24 4.35 15.28
N LEU A 167 7.29 4.85 14.48
CA LEU A 167 6.24 5.73 14.96
C LEU A 167 5.22 4.96 15.83
N LEU A 168 4.72 3.82 15.36
CA LEU A 168 3.74 3.02 16.09
C LEU A 168 4.33 2.41 17.36
N THR A 169 5.57 1.93 17.34
CA THR A 169 6.26 1.44 18.53
C THR A 169 6.38 2.53 19.60
N LYS A 170 6.73 3.76 19.20
CA LYS A 170 6.81 4.90 20.10
C LYS A 170 5.47 5.23 20.78
N MET A 171 4.36 5.08 20.04
CA MET A 171 3.02 5.42 20.51
C MET A 171 2.27 4.23 21.12
N ALA A 172 2.80 3.02 21.04
CA ALA A 172 2.06 1.78 21.34
C ALA A 172 1.37 1.80 22.71
N ASN A 173 2.07 2.31 23.75
CA ASN A 173 1.53 2.35 25.12
C ASN A 173 0.51 3.49 25.34
N ASP A 174 0.47 4.49 24.46
CA ASP A 174 -0.48 5.61 24.53
C ASP A 174 -1.79 5.31 23.78
N ILE A 175 -1.79 4.29 22.92
CA ILE A 175 -3.00 3.86 22.20
C ILE A 175 -3.92 3.12 23.18
N GLY A 176 -5.17 3.59 23.27
CA GLY A 176 -6.22 3.01 24.11
C GLY A 176 -6.93 1.81 23.48
N THR A 177 -7.87 1.23 24.22
CA THR A 177 -8.74 0.13 23.74
C THR A 177 -9.96 0.64 22.96
N GLU A 178 -10.18 1.93 22.95
CA GLU A 178 -11.22 2.60 22.18
C GLU A 178 -10.60 3.32 20.98
N TRP A 179 -11.36 3.47 19.90
CA TRP A 179 -10.93 4.20 18.72
C TRP A 179 -10.62 5.66 19.02
N ALA A 180 -9.42 6.11 18.71
CA ALA A 180 -9.01 7.50 18.85
C ALA A 180 -8.06 7.91 17.70
N PRO A 181 -8.07 9.19 17.26
CA PRO A 181 -7.13 9.69 16.26
C PRO A 181 -5.68 9.52 16.76
N LEU A 182 -4.80 9.05 15.86
CA LEU A 182 -3.37 9.11 16.12
C LEU A 182 -2.88 10.57 16.12
N PRO A 183 -1.93 10.92 16.99
CA PRO A 183 -1.41 12.29 17.06
C PRO A 183 -0.53 12.68 15.87
N ALA A 184 -0.18 11.72 15.00
CA ALA A 184 0.66 11.91 13.83
C ALA A 184 0.18 11.05 12.67
N GLU A 185 0.45 11.48 11.45
CA GLU A 185 0.22 10.70 10.25
C GLU A 185 1.20 9.52 10.17
N VAL A 186 0.72 8.39 9.67
CA VAL A 186 1.52 7.19 9.37
C VAL A 186 1.44 6.95 7.86
N ALA A 187 2.56 6.96 7.18
CA ALA A 187 2.65 6.80 5.72
C ALA A 187 1.75 7.80 4.93
N GLY A 188 1.53 9.00 5.47
CA GLY A 188 0.68 10.02 4.85
C GLY A 188 -0.82 9.88 5.16
N HIS A 189 -1.20 8.91 6.01
CA HIS A 189 -2.57 8.68 6.44
C HIS A 189 -2.83 9.22 7.85
N GLN A 190 -3.96 9.88 8.04
CA GLN A 190 -4.46 10.27 9.36
C GLN A 190 -5.36 9.13 9.89
N PHE A 191 -4.76 8.15 10.51
CA PHE A 191 -5.48 7.01 11.07
C PHE A 191 -6.18 7.36 12.40
N ILE A 192 -7.30 6.68 12.65
CA ILE A 192 -7.75 6.38 14.00
C ILE A 192 -7.24 4.98 14.37
N ALA A 193 -6.93 4.78 15.63
CA ALA A 193 -6.32 3.56 16.13
C ALA A 193 -6.97 3.07 17.41
N MET A 194 -6.90 1.77 17.65
CA MET A 194 -7.16 1.13 18.93
C MET A 194 -6.18 -0.01 19.17
N LYS A 195 -5.93 -0.38 20.42
CA LYS A 195 -5.16 -1.57 20.77
C LYS A 195 -6.05 -2.73 21.16
N VAL A 196 -5.55 -3.92 20.88
CA VAL A 196 -6.10 -5.20 21.31
C VAL A 196 -4.97 -6.01 21.93
N GLU A 197 -5.15 -6.55 23.13
CA GLU A 197 -4.17 -7.39 23.80
C GLU A 197 -4.36 -8.86 23.46
N GLY A 198 -3.28 -9.61 23.37
CA GLY A 198 -3.26 -11.04 23.09
C GLY A 198 -2.29 -11.44 22.00
N ASP A 199 -1.92 -12.72 21.96
CA ASP A 199 -0.99 -13.28 20.98
C ASP A 199 -1.62 -13.48 19.61
N THR A 200 -2.94 -13.64 19.55
CA THR A 200 -3.72 -13.97 18.37
C THR A 200 -4.93 -13.04 18.20
N LEU A 201 -5.49 -13.01 17.01
CA LEU A 201 -6.74 -12.29 16.69
C LEU A 201 -7.99 -13.19 16.81
N ALA A 202 -7.89 -14.40 17.40
CA ALA A 202 -9.01 -15.34 17.44
C ALA A 202 -10.28 -14.80 18.13
N GLY A 203 -10.11 -13.92 19.12
CA GLY A 203 -11.22 -13.25 19.83
C GLY A 203 -11.67 -11.92 19.21
N TYR A 204 -10.98 -11.44 18.17
CA TYR A 204 -11.18 -10.12 17.59
C TYR A 204 -11.18 -10.21 16.06
N ASN A 205 -12.34 -10.00 15.47
CA ASN A 205 -12.44 -9.88 14.02
C ASN A 205 -12.40 -8.38 13.64
N PRO A 206 -11.31 -7.87 13.05
CA PRO A 206 -11.17 -6.45 12.72
C PRO A 206 -12.27 -5.88 11.84
N PHE A 207 -12.84 -6.66 10.92
CA PHE A 207 -13.99 -6.22 10.12
C PHE A 207 -15.21 -5.92 11.00
N LEU A 208 -15.52 -6.81 11.94
CA LEU A 208 -16.65 -6.61 12.86
C LEU A 208 -16.35 -5.52 13.90
N VAL A 209 -15.09 -5.36 14.30
CA VAL A 209 -14.67 -4.28 15.20
C VAL A 209 -14.85 -2.92 14.52
N LEU A 210 -14.43 -2.77 13.28
CA LEU A 210 -14.66 -1.55 12.49
C LEU A 210 -16.16 -1.32 12.29
N ALA A 211 -16.90 -2.33 11.84
CA ALA A 211 -18.34 -2.20 11.55
C ALA A 211 -19.16 -1.66 12.73
N LYS A 212 -18.79 -2.01 13.96
CA LYS A 212 -19.46 -1.53 15.19
C LYS A 212 -19.32 -0.02 15.42
N THR A 213 -18.35 0.63 14.79
CA THR A 213 -18.11 2.07 14.95
C THR A 213 -18.81 2.91 13.89
N LEU A 214 -19.26 2.27 12.82
CA LEU A 214 -19.90 2.93 11.68
C LEU A 214 -21.42 3.06 11.92
N LYS A 215 -22.02 4.12 11.40
CA LYS A 215 -23.46 4.34 11.48
C LYS A 215 -24.22 3.38 10.57
N ASP A 216 -23.70 3.19 9.38
CA ASP A 216 -24.20 2.24 8.39
C ASP A 216 -23.04 1.44 7.79
N PRO A 217 -22.65 0.30 8.43
CA PRO A 217 -21.56 -0.53 7.94
C PRO A 217 -21.77 -1.03 6.51
N SER A 218 -23.03 -1.19 6.07
CA SER A 218 -23.32 -1.72 4.74
C SER A 218 -22.90 -0.79 3.60
N THR A 219 -22.74 0.49 3.88
CA THR A 219 -22.35 1.52 2.92
C THR A 219 -21.00 2.14 3.25
N GLU A 220 -20.67 2.30 4.52
CA GLU A 220 -19.45 3.03 4.94
C GLU A 220 -18.20 2.18 4.86
N MET A 221 -18.27 0.86 5.04
CA MET A 221 -17.11 -0.03 4.97
C MET A 221 -16.32 0.13 3.67
N ALA A 222 -16.99 0.41 2.55
CA ALA A 222 -16.39 0.55 1.23
C ALA A 222 -15.24 1.59 1.18
N SER A 223 -15.38 2.67 1.95
CA SER A 223 -14.42 3.78 1.96
C SER A 223 -13.27 3.61 2.94
N HIS A 224 -13.27 2.57 3.76
CA HIS A 224 -12.26 2.37 4.79
C HIS A 224 -11.08 1.51 4.32
N ASN A 225 -9.86 1.96 4.64
CA ASN A 225 -8.71 1.07 4.76
C ASN A 225 -8.72 0.45 6.16
N LEU A 226 -8.26 -0.79 6.28
CA LEU A 226 -8.16 -1.48 7.56
C LEU A 226 -6.81 -2.17 7.69
N VAL A 227 -6.05 -1.79 8.71
CA VAL A 227 -4.70 -2.29 8.95
C VAL A 227 -4.60 -2.86 10.35
N VAL A 228 -3.89 -3.97 10.48
CA VAL A 228 -3.55 -4.58 11.77
C VAL A 228 -2.04 -4.74 11.83
N VAL A 229 -1.43 -4.18 12.85
CA VAL A 229 0.00 -4.28 13.12
C VAL A 229 0.20 -5.09 14.39
N GLY A 230 1.09 -6.07 14.37
CA GLY A 230 1.51 -6.72 15.60
C GLY A 230 2.17 -5.72 16.53
N ALA A 231 1.99 -5.86 17.83
CA ALA A 231 2.54 -4.93 18.81
C ALA A 231 3.02 -5.65 20.07
N SER A 232 3.95 -5.00 20.79
CA SER A 232 4.39 -5.40 22.11
C SER A 232 4.14 -4.23 23.05
N PHE A 233 3.18 -4.39 23.96
CA PHE A 233 2.84 -3.41 24.98
C PHE A 233 3.55 -3.71 26.31
N ALA A 234 3.53 -2.77 27.23
CA ALA A 234 4.04 -3.03 28.59
C ALA A 234 3.27 -4.18 29.30
N SER A 235 2.01 -4.39 28.92
CA SER A 235 1.15 -5.48 29.43
C SER A 235 1.40 -6.83 28.74
N GLY A 236 2.11 -6.87 27.62
CA GLY A 236 2.36 -8.07 26.84
C GLY A 236 2.11 -7.88 25.35
N PRO A 237 2.04 -8.99 24.61
CA PRO A 237 1.80 -8.96 23.17
C PRO A 237 0.38 -8.49 22.83
N GLY A 238 0.23 -7.90 21.65
CA GLY A 238 -1.06 -7.46 21.15
C GLY A 238 -1.00 -6.97 19.73
N PHE A 239 -1.97 -6.13 19.37
CA PHE A 239 -2.15 -5.57 18.05
C PHE A 239 -2.58 -4.11 18.14
N ILE A 240 -2.16 -3.31 17.19
CA ILE A 240 -2.73 -2.01 16.88
C ILE A 240 -3.60 -2.17 15.64
N ILE A 241 -4.87 -1.84 15.76
CA ILE A 241 -5.82 -1.80 14.64
C ILE A 241 -5.95 -0.35 14.21
N LEU A 242 -5.76 -0.11 12.92
CA LEU A 242 -5.78 1.21 12.31
C LEU A 242 -6.84 1.24 11.22
N THR A 243 -7.56 2.36 11.12
CA THR A 243 -8.44 2.62 9.97
C THR A 243 -8.44 4.09 9.63
N ASP A 244 -8.59 4.38 8.36
CA ASP A 244 -8.87 5.71 7.83
C ASP A 244 -9.90 5.61 6.70
N VAL A 245 -10.44 6.75 6.32
CA VAL A 245 -11.31 6.86 5.14
C VAL A 245 -10.43 7.24 3.96
N ALA A 246 -10.35 6.36 2.97
CA ALA A 246 -9.62 6.64 1.75
C ALA A 246 -10.19 7.91 1.08
N PRO A 247 -9.35 8.87 0.70
CA PRO A 247 -9.84 10.06 0.01
C PRO A 247 -10.50 9.67 -1.31
N ALA A 248 -11.72 10.15 -1.53
CA ALA A 248 -12.48 9.86 -2.73
C ALA A 248 -11.68 10.23 -3.98
N ALA A 249 -11.40 9.24 -4.82
CA ALA A 249 -10.96 9.35 -6.21
C ALA A 249 -9.80 10.33 -6.49
N ILE A 250 -8.71 10.29 -5.73
CA ILE A 250 -7.43 10.77 -6.23
C ILE A 250 -6.77 9.57 -6.91
N VAL A 251 -6.66 9.61 -8.23
CA VAL A 251 -5.97 8.62 -9.03
C VAL A 251 -4.50 8.58 -8.59
N GLY A 252 -4.12 7.52 -7.87
CA GLY A 252 -2.78 7.38 -7.30
C GLY A 252 -2.76 6.93 -5.84
N PHE A 253 -3.85 6.46 -5.35
CA PHE A 253 -4.12 5.53 -4.24
C PHE A 253 -3.39 5.71 -2.93
N SER A 254 -4.16 6.08 -1.93
CA SER A 254 -3.84 5.93 -0.53
C SER A 254 -4.53 4.66 -0.02
N GLY A 255 -3.85 3.53 -0.06
CA GLY A 255 -4.31 2.23 0.42
C GLY A 255 -3.81 1.92 1.82
N GLY A 256 -4.47 0.99 2.52
CA GLY A 256 -3.96 0.50 3.81
C GLY A 256 -2.57 -0.14 3.70
N GLU A 257 -2.20 -0.65 2.52
CA GLU A 257 -0.87 -1.21 2.25
C GLU A 257 0.26 -0.17 2.18
N ASP A 258 -0.04 1.14 2.15
CA ASP A 258 0.98 2.19 2.13
C ASP A 258 1.85 2.20 3.41
N VAL A 259 1.37 1.60 4.51
CA VAL A 259 2.19 1.41 5.72
C VAL A 259 3.23 0.29 5.57
N GLN A 260 3.17 -0.49 4.50
CA GLN A 260 4.03 -1.66 4.27
C GLN A 260 5.25 -1.31 3.43
N ASP A 261 6.34 -2.04 3.66
CA ASP A 261 7.55 -2.01 2.83
C ASP A 261 7.75 -3.34 2.12
N HIS A 262 7.41 -3.37 0.84
CA HIS A 262 7.55 -4.58 0.01
C HIS A 262 9.00 -5.02 -0.22
N SER A 263 9.98 -4.19 0.12
CA SER A 263 11.41 -4.54 0.11
C SER A 263 11.89 -5.11 1.43
N CYS A 264 11.07 -5.03 2.48
CA CYS A 264 11.33 -5.53 3.83
C CYS A 264 12.68 -5.03 4.38
N GLN A 265 12.92 -3.73 4.33
CA GLN A 265 14.15 -3.10 4.81
C GLN A 265 14.15 -2.82 6.31
N ILE A 266 13.11 -3.24 7.01
CA ILE A 266 13.05 -3.14 8.46
C ILE A 266 14.10 -4.07 9.07
N ASP A 267 14.95 -3.52 9.95
CA ASP A 267 15.94 -4.31 10.65
C ASP A 267 15.26 -5.29 11.62
N PRO A 268 15.70 -6.55 11.64
CA PRO A 268 15.31 -7.47 12.70
C PRO A 268 15.91 -6.95 14.02
N ALA A 269 15.05 -6.73 15.01
CA ALA A 269 15.46 -6.27 16.35
C ALA A 269 16.28 -7.34 17.10
#